data_a6f4234e920747e69ae17a5998a90fad
#
_entry.id   a6f4234e920747e69ae17a5998a90fad
#
_cell.length_a   1.000
_cell.length_b   1.000
_cell.length_c   1.000
_cell.angle_alpha   90.00
_cell.angle_beta   90.00
_cell.angle_gamma   90.00
#
_symmetry.space_group_name_H-M   'P 1'
#
loop_
_entity.id
_entity.type
_entity.pdbx_description
1 polymer ?
#
loop_
_entity_poly.entity_id
_entity_poly.type
_entity_poly.pdbx_seq_one_letter_code
_entity_poly.pdbx_strand_id
1 'polypeptide(L)'
;METAKGCKGSADFKVTHSSEHNKIAVPALTANPSEFSARIAANSSIVPLMNQDLIRPLDDLVKKYGKGIQDSQLITIDGKIMAVAFMANTQHLYYREDVLKELGIAIPKTYEEVVAASEKIRASGKMQYPYAAAYKAGWNLAEEFVNMYIGHGGEFFKSGSAQPSINNAKGVATLN
;
A
#
# COMPACT_ATOMS: atom_id res chain seq x y z
N MET A 1 -14.56 4.79 -11.07
CA MET A 1 -15.92 5.16 -11.56
C MET A 1 -16.47 4.25 -12.65
N GLU A 2 -15.65 3.56 -13.43
CA GLU A 2 -16.16 2.59 -14.43
C GLU A 2 -16.81 1.33 -13.83
N THR A 3 -16.32 0.88 -12.68
CA THR A 3 -16.91 -0.25 -11.94
C THR A 3 -18.35 -0.02 -11.51
N ALA A 4 -18.75 1.23 -11.28
CA ALA A 4 -20.12 1.58 -10.93
C ALA A 4 -21.10 1.41 -12.09
N LYS A 5 -20.63 1.56 -13.34
CA LYS A 5 -21.46 1.42 -14.55
C LYS A 5 -21.83 -0.03 -14.84
N GLY A 6 -21.13 -1.01 -14.29
CA GLY A 6 -21.42 -2.44 -14.42
C GLY A 6 -22.45 -2.98 -13.44
N CYS A 7 -22.80 -2.24 -12.38
CA CYS A 7 -23.80 -2.67 -11.42
C CYS A 7 -25.22 -2.56 -12.03
N LYS A 8 -25.89 -3.71 -12.16
CA LYS A 8 -27.31 -3.79 -12.55
C LYS A 8 -28.23 -3.55 -11.34
N GLY A 9 -28.07 -2.45 -10.64
CA GLY A 9 -28.87 -2.12 -9.46
C GLY A 9 -28.60 -0.71 -8.98
N SER A 10 -29.35 -0.23 -8.00
CA SER A 10 -29.08 1.03 -7.33
C SER A 10 -27.92 0.84 -6.34
N ALA A 11 -26.74 1.37 -6.64
CA ALA A 11 -25.65 1.47 -5.67
C ALA A 11 -25.35 2.95 -5.46
N ASP A 12 -25.43 3.39 -4.22
CA ASP A 12 -24.98 4.73 -3.83
C ASP A 12 -23.50 4.67 -3.49
N PHE A 13 -22.67 5.38 -4.27
CA PHE A 13 -21.23 5.42 -4.11
C PHE A 13 -20.82 6.70 -3.38
N LYS A 14 -20.44 6.57 -2.12
CA LYS A 14 -19.78 7.64 -1.39
C LYS A 14 -18.30 7.70 -1.77
N VAL A 15 -17.91 8.72 -2.52
CA VAL A 15 -16.52 8.97 -2.94
C VAL A 15 -15.92 9.99 -2.00
N THR A 16 -14.90 9.59 -1.25
CA THR A 16 -14.14 10.47 -0.34
C THR A 16 -12.64 10.24 -0.50
N HIS A 17 -11.84 11.16 -0.01
CA HIS A 17 -10.40 10.95 0.08
C HIS A 17 -10.11 9.77 1.03
N SER A 18 -9.10 8.94 0.73
CA SER A 18 -8.80 7.71 1.47
C SER A 18 -8.59 7.93 2.97
N SER A 19 -7.97 9.05 3.38
CA SER A 19 -7.78 9.41 4.78
C SER A 19 -9.11 9.71 5.49
N GLU A 20 -10.04 10.38 4.83
CA GLU A 20 -11.38 10.67 5.37
C GLU A 20 -12.24 9.40 5.40
N HIS A 21 -12.16 8.58 4.35
CA HIS A 21 -12.83 7.29 4.32
C HIS A 21 -12.46 6.41 5.53
N ASN A 22 -11.19 6.34 5.89
CA ASN A 22 -10.75 5.58 7.05
C ASN A 22 -11.32 6.09 8.38
N LYS A 23 -11.53 7.41 8.52
CA LYS A 23 -12.12 8.00 9.74
C LYS A 23 -13.61 7.68 9.88
N ILE A 24 -14.36 7.71 8.77
CA ILE A 24 -15.82 7.52 8.80
C ILE A 24 -16.25 6.06 8.71
N ALA A 25 -15.37 5.17 8.23
CA ALA A 25 -15.75 3.80 7.89
C ALA A 25 -16.14 2.95 9.11
N VAL A 26 -15.40 3.04 10.20
CA VAL A 26 -15.71 2.27 11.43
C VAL A 26 -17.04 2.74 12.05
N PRO A 27 -17.27 4.02 12.31
CA PRO A 27 -18.58 4.50 12.77
C PRO A 27 -19.73 4.08 11.88
N ALA A 28 -19.60 4.21 10.55
CA ALA A 28 -20.63 3.87 9.59
C ALA A 28 -20.95 2.36 9.53
N LEU A 29 -19.95 1.50 9.70
CA LEU A 29 -20.13 0.05 9.79
C LEU A 29 -20.74 -0.39 11.13
N THR A 30 -20.45 0.36 12.20
CA THR A 30 -20.97 0.06 13.56
C THR A 30 -22.42 0.53 13.73
N ALA A 31 -22.90 1.45 12.90
CA ALA A 31 -24.28 1.93 12.95
C ALA A 31 -25.28 0.76 12.76
N ASN A 32 -26.46 0.87 13.36
CA ASN A 32 -27.53 -0.13 13.22
C ASN A 32 -28.81 0.51 12.72
N PRO A 33 -29.21 0.29 11.46
CA PRO A 33 -28.51 -0.52 10.43
C PRO A 33 -27.18 0.09 9.99
N SER A 34 -26.24 -0.74 9.52
CA SER A 34 -24.98 -0.27 8.95
C SER A 34 -25.22 0.67 7.76
N GLU A 35 -24.49 1.78 7.72
CA GLU A 35 -24.59 2.74 6.62
C GLU A 35 -23.91 2.24 5.33
N PHE A 36 -22.99 1.26 5.43
CA PHE A 36 -22.27 0.71 4.28
C PHE A 36 -22.51 -0.78 4.12
N SER A 37 -22.90 -1.20 2.92
CA SER A 37 -23.01 -2.61 2.54
C SER A 37 -21.66 -3.23 2.16
N ALA A 38 -20.72 -2.42 1.68
CA ALA A 38 -19.36 -2.82 1.32
C ALA A 38 -18.40 -1.64 1.44
N ARG A 39 -17.11 -1.93 1.65
CA ARG A 39 -16.06 -0.91 1.68
C ARG A 39 -14.79 -1.40 1.00
N ILE A 40 -13.98 -0.45 0.55
CA ILE A 40 -12.59 -0.68 0.17
C ILE A 40 -11.73 -0.64 1.43
N ALA A 41 -10.85 -1.62 1.59
CA ALA A 41 -9.94 -1.72 2.71
C ALA A 41 -8.50 -1.92 2.23
N ALA A 42 -7.54 -1.32 2.89
CA ALA A 42 -6.13 -1.66 2.75
C ALA A 42 -5.81 -2.89 3.63
N ASN A 43 -4.76 -3.63 3.31
CA ASN A 43 -4.34 -4.81 4.09
C ASN A 43 -4.22 -4.52 5.58
N SER A 44 -3.69 -3.35 5.95
CA SER A 44 -3.54 -2.91 7.34
C SER A 44 -4.86 -2.67 8.10
N SER A 45 -5.98 -2.51 7.39
CA SER A 45 -7.28 -2.22 8.01
C SER A 45 -8.20 -3.44 8.14
N ILE A 46 -7.86 -4.59 7.54
CA ILE A 46 -8.72 -5.79 7.57
C ILE A 46 -8.80 -6.38 8.97
N VAL A 47 -7.65 -6.62 9.63
CA VAL A 47 -7.61 -7.26 10.95
C VAL A 47 -8.38 -6.45 12.02
N PRO A 48 -8.21 -5.13 12.15
CA PRO A 48 -9.05 -4.32 13.05
C PRO A 48 -10.54 -4.44 12.79
N LEU A 49 -10.97 -4.56 11.52
CA LEU A 49 -12.39 -4.74 11.19
C LEU A 49 -12.91 -6.13 11.57
N MET A 50 -12.10 -7.18 11.39
CA MET A 50 -12.41 -8.53 11.82
C MET A 50 -12.55 -8.61 13.35
N ASN A 51 -11.62 -8.01 14.09
CA ASN A 51 -11.63 -8.03 15.56
C ASN A 51 -12.84 -7.31 16.17
N GLN A 52 -13.53 -6.49 15.39
CA GLN A 52 -14.75 -5.77 15.80
C GLN A 52 -16.01 -6.35 15.14
N ASP A 53 -15.91 -7.50 14.48
CA ASP A 53 -17.02 -8.16 13.75
C ASP A 53 -17.74 -7.25 12.74
N LEU A 54 -17.00 -6.27 12.16
CA LEU A 54 -17.54 -5.29 11.21
C LEU A 54 -17.53 -5.78 9.76
N ILE A 55 -16.88 -6.90 9.48
CA ILE A 55 -16.86 -7.56 8.16
C ILE A 55 -17.10 -9.05 8.32
N ARG A 56 -17.69 -9.67 7.32
CA ARG A 56 -17.97 -11.10 7.31
C ARG A 56 -17.20 -11.83 6.22
N PRO A 57 -17.01 -13.16 6.33
CA PRO A 57 -16.50 -13.98 5.24
C PRO A 57 -17.31 -13.81 3.94
N LEU A 58 -16.62 -13.91 2.83
CA LEU A 58 -17.18 -13.75 1.48
C LEU A 58 -17.26 -15.07 0.71
N ASP A 59 -17.00 -16.21 1.35
CA ASP A 59 -16.92 -17.54 0.71
C ASP A 59 -18.19 -17.87 -0.08
N ASP A 60 -19.37 -17.58 0.49
CA ASP A 60 -20.66 -17.79 -0.17
C ASP A 60 -20.83 -16.93 -1.41
N LEU A 61 -20.39 -15.67 -1.34
CA LEU A 61 -20.47 -14.72 -2.47
C LEU A 61 -19.47 -15.08 -3.56
N VAL A 62 -18.24 -15.43 -3.19
CA VAL A 62 -17.21 -15.85 -4.15
C VAL A 62 -17.63 -17.15 -4.83
N LYS A 63 -18.18 -18.13 -4.11
CA LYS A 63 -18.70 -19.36 -4.69
C LYS A 63 -19.83 -19.09 -5.69
N LYS A 64 -20.71 -18.13 -5.41
CA LYS A 64 -21.88 -17.84 -6.21
C LYS A 64 -21.58 -16.92 -7.39
N TYR A 65 -20.75 -15.92 -7.19
CA TYR A 65 -20.54 -14.83 -8.14
C TYR A 65 -19.09 -14.66 -8.59
N GLY A 66 -18.13 -15.38 -7.97
CA GLY A 66 -16.70 -15.18 -8.19
C GLY A 66 -16.12 -15.81 -9.45
N LYS A 67 -16.98 -16.19 -10.43
CA LYS A 67 -16.48 -16.76 -11.70
C LYS A 67 -15.55 -15.78 -12.40
N GLY A 68 -14.28 -16.18 -12.57
CA GLY A 68 -13.23 -15.35 -13.18
C GLY A 68 -12.34 -14.60 -12.20
N ILE A 69 -12.65 -14.60 -10.90
CA ILE A 69 -11.71 -14.14 -9.88
C ILE A 69 -10.60 -15.19 -9.74
N GLN A 70 -9.35 -14.74 -9.80
CA GLN A 70 -8.19 -15.61 -9.62
C GLN A 70 -7.94 -15.86 -8.13
N ASP A 71 -7.42 -17.03 -7.76
CA ASP A 71 -7.09 -17.37 -6.37
C ASP A 71 -6.12 -16.37 -5.73
N SER A 72 -5.19 -15.81 -6.52
CA SER A 72 -4.27 -14.76 -6.08
C SER A 72 -4.94 -13.45 -5.66
N GLN A 73 -6.21 -13.25 -6.04
CA GLN A 73 -7.01 -12.08 -5.64
C GLN A 73 -7.80 -12.33 -4.34
N LEU A 74 -7.85 -13.57 -3.86
CA LEU A 74 -8.58 -13.93 -2.65
C LEU A 74 -7.73 -13.70 -1.41
N ILE A 75 -8.13 -12.76 -0.57
CA ILE A 75 -7.47 -12.49 0.71
C ILE A 75 -8.07 -13.41 1.75
N THR A 76 -7.33 -14.46 2.07
CA THR A 76 -7.75 -15.50 3.02
C THR A 76 -7.08 -15.28 4.37
N ILE A 77 -7.89 -15.25 5.43
CA ILE A 77 -7.44 -15.13 6.82
C ILE A 77 -8.17 -16.22 7.62
N ASP A 78 -7.44 -17.01 8.37
CA ASP A 78 -7.96 -18.14 9.15
C ASP A 78 -8.85 -19.10 8.32
N GLY A 79 -8.44 -19.35 7.07
CA GLY A 79 -9.13 -20.25 6.15
C GLY A 79 -10.43 -19.70 5.56
N LYS A 80 -10.76 -18.42 5.79
CA LYS A 80 -11.96 -17.75 5.25
C LYS A 80 -11.57 -16.62 4.31
N ILE A 81 -12.31 -16.46 3.23
CA ILE A 81 -12.11 -15.35 2.27
C ILE A 81 -12.71 -14.09 2.89
N MET A 82 -11.86 -13.15 3.33
CA MET A 82 -12.28 -11.92 3.99
C MET A 82 -12.34 -10.72 3.06
N ALA A 83 -11.63 -10.76 1.92
CA ALA A 83 -11.67 -9.70 0.92
C ALA A 83 -11.28 -10.23 -0.45
N VAL A 84 -11.57 -9.43 -1.48
CA VAL A 84 -11.10 -9.64 -2.86
C VAL A 84 -10.21 -8.48 -3.25
N ALA A 85 -8.95 -8.78 -3.60
CA ALA A 85 -8.02 -7.78 -4.08
C ALA A 85 -8.38 -7.34 -5.51
N PHE A 86 -8.54 -6.04 -5.70
CA PHE A 86 -8.82 -5.44 -7.01
C PHE A 86 -7.71 -4.49 -7.46
N MET A 87 -6.76 -4.19 -6.56
CA MET A 87 -5.63 -3.31 -6.83
C MET A 87 -4.39 -3.82 -6.08
N ALA A 88 -3.25 -3.79 -6.75
CA ALA A 88 -1.94 -3.96 -6.15
C ALA A 88 -1.11 -2.71 -6.45
N ASN A 89 -0.54 -2.10 -5.40
CA ASN A 89 0.37 -0.97 -5.53
C ASN A 89 1.81 -1.46 -5.43
N THR A 90 2.67 -0.84 -6.22
CA THR A 90 4.11 -1.07 -6.20
C THR A 90 4.83 0.26 -6.16
N GLN A 91 5.97 0.32 -5.45
CA GLN A 91 6.85 1.48 -5.49
C GLN A 91 7.90 1.29 -6.57
N HIS A 92 8.13 2.33 -7.34
CA HIS A 92 9.12 2.35 -8.42
C HIS A 92 9.94 3.63 -8.37
N LEU A 93 11.22 3.52 -8.74
CA LEU A 93 12.04 4.68 -9.03
C LEU A 93 11.69 5.20 -10.43
N TYR A 94 11.05 6.36 -10.51
CA TYR A 94 10.87 7.10 -11.76
C TYR A 94 12.05 8.06 -11.93
N TYR A 95 12.63 8.10 -13.13
CA TYR A 95 13.78 8.94 -13.40
C TYR A 95 13.69 9.64 -14.76
N ARG A 96 14.36 10.75 -14.89
CA ARG A 96 14.52 11.52 -16.13
C ARG A 96 15.67 10.93 -16.94
N GLU A 97 15.33 10.06 -17.90
CA GLU A 97 16.31 9.38 -18.73
C GLU A 97 17.17 10.36 -19.54
N ASP A 98 16.55 11.43 -20.04
CA ASP A 98 17.23 12.51 -20.77
C ASP A 98 18.30 13.19 -19.91
N VAL A 99 17.99 13.51 -18.65
CA VAL A 99 18.94 14.14 -17.71
C VAL A 99 20.10 13.19 -17.37
N LEU A 100 19.81 11.92 -17.11
CA LEU A 100 20.85 10.94 -16.83
C LEU A 100 21.81 10.78 -18.02
N LYS A 101 21.26 10.65 -19.23
CA LYS A 101 22.05 10.52 -20.47
C LYS A 101 22.93 11.75 -20.71
N GLU A 102 22.37 12.95 -20.57
CA GLU A 102 23.10 14.20 -20.78
C GLU A 102 24.28 14.36 -19.83
N LEU A 103 24.14 13.91 -18.58
CA LEU A 103 25.17 13.99 -17.55
C LEU A 103 26.07 12.75 -17.48
N GLY A 104 25.88 11.77 -18.36
CA GLY A 104 26.65 10.54 -18.37
C GLY A 104 26.47 9.70 -17.10
N ILE A 105 25.27 9.75 -16.52
CA ILE A 105 24.92 9.01 -15.28
C ILE A 105 24.22 7.70 -15.67
N ALA A 106 24.71 6.58 -15.18
CA ALA A 106 24.03 5.30 -15.33
C ALA A 106 22.70 5.28 -14.54
N ILE A 107 21.75 4.45 -14.99
CA ILE A 107 20.48 4.26 -14.25
C ILE A 107 20.80 3.66 -12.87
N PRO A 108 20.44 4.35 -11.78
CA PRO A 108 20.71 3.86 -10.43
C PRO A 108 20.00 2.53 -10.14
N LYS A 109 20.69 1.62 -9.46
CA LYS A 109 20.19 0.30 -9.04
C LYS A 109 20.15 0.14 -7.52
N THR A 110 20.83 1.01 -6.78
CA THR A 110 20.84 1.02 -5.31
C THR A 110 20.50 2.40 -4.79
N TYR A 111 20.19 2.51 -3.51
CA TYR A 111 19.88 3.79 -2.87
C TYR A 111 21.12 4.72 -2.86
N GLU A 112 22.32 4.16 -2.66
CA GLU A 112 23.59 4.91 -2.70
C GLU A 112 23.82 5.50 -4.10
N GLU A 113 23.49 4.74 -5.16
CA GLU A 113 23.59 5.23 -6.52
C GLU A 113 22.56 6.32 -6.81
N VAL A 114 21.35 6.26 -6.22
CA VAL A 114 20.34 7.33 -6.31
C VAL A 114 20.85 8.61 -5.66
N VAL A 115 21.47 8.51 -4.47
CA VAL A 115 22.08 9.66 -3.80
C VAL A 115 23.20 10.25 -4.62
N ALA A 116 24.14 9.43 -5.10
CA ALA A 116 25.27 9.88 -5.92
C ALA A 116 24.81 10.53 -7.24
N ALA A 117 23.78 9.97 -7.89
CA ALA A 117 23.17 10.56 -9.08
C ALA A 117 22.53 11.91 -8.78
N SER A 118 21.82 12.02 -7.65
CA SER A 118 21.17 13.25 -7.20
C SER A 118 22.18 14.36 -6.93
N GLU A 119 23.33 14.04 -6.31
CA GLU A 119 24.41 14.99 -6.06
C GLU A 119 24.99 15.53 -7.38
N LYS A 120 25.27 14.65 -8.36
CA LYS A 120 25.76 15.05 -9.69
C LYS A 120 24.76 15.94 -10.43
N ILE A 121 23.48 15.61 -10.40
CA ILE A 121 22.42 16.40 -11.03
C ILE A 121 22.32 17.77 -10.36
N ARG A 122 22.41 17.86 -9.04
CA ARG A 122 22.42 19.13 -8.31
C ARG A 122 23.64 19.97 -8.67
N ALA A 123 24.82 19.36 -8.67
CA ALA A 123 26.07 20.05 -9.00
C ALA A 123 26.10 20.60 -10.43
N SER A 124 25.39 19.96 -11.37
CA SER A 124 25.23 20.44 -12.75
C SER A 124 24.34 21.67 -12.89
N GLY A 125 23.61 22.07 -11.84
CA GLY A 125 22.65 23.16 -11.85
C GLY A 125 21.33 22.88 -12.58
N LYS A 126 21.13 21.65 -13.12
CA LYS A 126 19.93 21.30 -13.87
C LYS A 126 18.67 21.20 -13.01
N MET A 127 18.82 20.72 -11.78
CA MET A 127 17.72 20.59 -10.82
C MET A 127 18.18 20.98 -9.41
N GLN A 128 17.41 21.85 -8.77
CA GLN A 128 17.64 22.20 -7.36
C GLN A 128 17.31 21.04 -6.43
N TYR A 129 16.26 20.29 -6.74
CA TYR A 129 15.77 19.13 -5.99
C TYR A 129 15.72 17.89 -6.89
N PRO A 130 16.86 17.19 -7.06
CA PRO A 130 16.97 16.07 -8.01
C PRO A 130 16.30 14.79 -7.53
N TYR A 131 15.96 14.70 -6.25
CA TYR A 131 15.25 13.56 -5.67
C TYR A 131 14.03 14.03 -4.87
N ALA A 132 12.94 13.28 -4.99
CA ALA A 132 11.72 13.50 -4.22
C ALA A 132 11.14 12.17 -3.77
N ALA A 133 10.70 12.11 -2.53
CA ALA A 133 9.98 10.98 -1.96
C ALA A 133 8.88 11.47 -1.03
N ALA A 134 7.97 10.58 -0.64
CA ALA A 134 6.79 10.93 0.15
C ALA A 134 7.03 10.74 1.65
N TYR A 135 7.69 11.70 2.29
CA TYR A 135 8.07 11.63 3.72
C TYR A 135 7.06 12.30 4.68
N LYS A 136 5.82 12.51 4.28
CA LYS A 136 4.80 13.00 5.22
C LYS A 136 4.60 11.96 6.33
N ALA A 137 4.70 12.40 7.58
CA ALA A 137 4.47 11.55 8.75
C ALA A 137 3.13 10.80 8.65
N GLY A 138 3.14 9.52 9.01
CA GLY A 138 2.04 8.57 8.87
C GLY A 138 2.25 7.60 7.72
N TRP A 139 1.22 7.34 6.93
CA TRP A 139 1.23 6.31 5.89
C TRP A 139 2.41 6.44 4.92
N ASN A 140 2.66 7.62 4.36
CA ASN A 140 3.67 7.80 3.32
C ASN A 140 5.08 7.48 3.84
N LEU A 141 5.45 8.02 4.99
CA LEU A 141 6.75 7.75 5.61
C LEU A 141 6.89 6.26 5.97
N ALA A 142 5.81 5.65 6.45
CA ALA A 142 5.81 4.22 6.77
C ALA A 142 6.05 3.34 5.54
N GLU A 143 5.43 3.66 4.40
CA GLU A 143 5.63 2.94 3.14
C GLU A 143 7.08 3.05 2.63
N GLU A 144 7.69 4.25 2.71
CA GLU A 144 9.10 4.43 2.35
C GLU A 144 10.02 3.60 3.27
N PHE A 145 9.78 3.64 4.59
CA PHE A 145 10.53 2.81 5.54
C PHE A 145 10.39 1.32 5.25
N VAL A 146 9.15 0.84 5.02
CA VAL A 146 8.87 -0.57 4.71
C VAL A 146 9.65 -1.00 3.47
N ASN A 147 9.58 -0.21 2.40
CA ASN A 147 10.26 -0.51 1.14
C ASN A 147 11.78 -0.59 1.31
N MET A 148 12.39 0.39 1.97
CA MET A 148 13.83 0.42 2.24
C MET A 148 14.26 -0.71 3.18
N TYR A 149 13.51 -0.97 4.26
CA TYR A 149 13.82 -2.01 5.23
C TYR A 149 13.82 -3.42 4.61
N ILE A 150 12.84 -3.71 3.76
CA ILE A 150 12.79 -4.96 3.00
C ILE A 150 13.98 -5.01 2.00
N GLY A 151 14.28 -3.89 1.35
CA GLY A 151 15.43 -3.77 0.45
C GLY A 151 16.76 -4.08 1.12
N HIS A 152 16.92 -3.73 2.39
CA HIS A 152 18.06 -4.12 3.23
C HIS A 152 17.99 -5.58 3.75
N GLY A 153 17.01 -6.37 3.29
CA GLY A 153 16.76 -7.74 3.75
C GLY A 153 16.24 -7.80 5.19
N GLY A 154 15.51 -6.77 5.61
CA GLY A 154 14.87 -6.73 6.92
C GLY A 154 13.63 -7.64 6.99
N GLU A 155 13.38 -8.17 8.19
CA GLU A 155 12.18 -8.96 8.50
C GLU A 155 11.43 -8.27 9.63
N PHE A 156 10.12 -8.05 9.46
CA PHE A 156 9.30 -7.32 10.43
C PHE A 156 9.05 -8.09 11.72
N PHE A 157 9.01 -9.41 11.62
CA PHE A 157 8.74 -10.29 12.75
C PHE A 157 9.80 -11.39 12.83
N LYS A 158 10.03 -11.90 14.01
CA LYS A 158 10.83 -13.13 14.18
C LYS A 158 10.10 -14.31 13.56
N SER A 159 10.85 -15.21 12.92
CA SER A 159 10.28 -16.38 12.25
C SER A 159 9.31 -17.15 13.16
N GLY A 160 8.10 -17.44 12.64
CA GLY A 160 7.06 -18.18 13.36
C GLY A 160 6.44 -17.45 14.56
N SER A 161 6.60 -16.12 14.67
CA SER A 161 6.19 -15.35 15.84
C SER A 161 5.58 -14.00 15.43
N ALA A 162 4.71 -13.45 16.27
CA ALA A 162 4.23 -12.06 16.18
C ALA A 162 5.18 -11.05 16.86
N GLN A 163 6.35 -11.48 17.32
CA GLN A 163 7.32 -10.60 17.96
C GLN A 163 8.02 -9.71 16.93
N PRO A 164 7.91 -8.37 17.07
CA PRO A 164 8.58 -7.44 16.15
C PRO A 164 10.11 -7.65 16.13
N SER A 165 10.71 -7.52 14.94
CA SER A 165 12.15 -7.69 14.70
C SER A 165 12.82 -6.46 14.09
N ILE A 166 12.13 -5.34 13.99
CA ILE A 166 12.63 -4.14 13.31
C ILE A 166 13.73 -3.40 14.07
N ASN A 167 13.82 -3.56 15.39
CA ASN A 167 14.86 -2.93 16.21
C ASN A 167 16.17 -3.71 16.13
N ASN A 168 16.87 -3.56 15.04
CA ASN A 168 18.12 -4.22 14.70
C ASN A 168 19.01 -3.31 13.82
N ALA A 169 20.21 -3.76 13.48
CA ALA A 169 21.16 -2.98 12.67
C ALA A 169 20.59 -2.56 11.30
N LYS A 170 19.78 -3.43 10.65
CA LYS A 170 19.13 -3.11 9.37
C LYS A 170 18.07 -2.02 9.54
N GLY A 171 17.28 -2.08 10.61
CA GLY A 171 16.30 -1.04 10.93
C GLY A 171 16.95 0.31 11.18
N VAL A 172 18.07 0.34 11.90
CA VAL A 172 18.86 1.57 12.11
C VAL A 172 19.43 2.08 10.79
N ALA A 173 20.02 1.20 9.98
CA ALA A 173 20.57 1.59 8.66
C ALA A 173 19.49 2.16 7.72
N THR A 174 18.25 1.68 7.82
CA THR A 174 17.12 2.18 7.03
C THR A 174 16.69 3.60 7.43
N LEU A 175 16.93 4.00 8.68
CA LEU A 175 16.57 5.33 9.20
C LEU A 175 17.65 6.40 8.98
N ASN A 176 18.89 5.99 8.69
CA ASN A 176 20.03 6.88 8.43
C ASN A 176 20.19 7.16 6.94
#